data_76ab372208a1a5589bcaebb53d7f7f0b
#
_entry.id   76ab372208a1a5589bcaebb53d7f7f0b
#
_cell.length_a   1.000
_cell.length_b   1.000
_cell.length_c   1.000
_cell.angle_alpha   90.00
_cell.angle_beta   90.00
_cell.angle_gamma   90.00
#
_symmetry.space_group_name_H-M   'P 1'
#
loop_
_entity.id
_entity.type
_entity.pdbx_description
1 polymer ?
#
loop_
_entity_poly.entity_id
_entity_poly.type
_entity_poly.pdbx_seq_one_letter_code
_entity_poly.pdbx_strand_id
1 'polypeptide(L)'
;MAEIGSVIAGKYEILTEIGHGGMSVVYLAMDTHLNKQWAVKEIRKKGNGRNDEVIVNSLLAEANMMKRLDHPSLPRIVDIIDNGVTIFVVMDYIEGESLDKILAEYGAQPEELVVGWAKQLCDALSYLHSQKPPIIYRDMKPANVMLKPEGNIKIIDFGIAREYKEQNLADTTVLGTKGYAPPEQYSGQTDARSDIFALGMTMHHLLTGIDPRTGEAYAPVRMWNPEVSEGVEMIIDKCVQPAPENRYQNCQDLLYDLEHPEPVSYTHLTL
;
A
#
# COMPACT_ATOMS: atom_id res chain seq x y z
N MET A 1 21.63 12.13 -1.88
CA MET A 1 21.25 10.98 -2.70
C MET A 1 22.47 10.10 -2.83
N ALA A 2 22.26 8.81 -2.68
CA ALA A 2 23.33 7.86 -2.97
C ALA A 2 23.68 7.93 -4.48
N GLU A 3 24.95 7.81 -4.78
CA GLU A 3 25.41 7.84 -6.18
C GLU A 3 25.43 6.42 -6.74
N ILE A 4 25.12 6.27 -8.02
CA ILE A 4 25.25 4.98 -8.72
C ILE A 4 26.70 4.53 -8.67
N GLY A 5 26.94 3.27 -8.33
CA GLY A 5 28.26 2.68 -8.10
C GLY A 5 28.79 2.90 -6.67
N SER A 6 28.14 3.73 -5.82
CA SER A 6 28.53 3.83 -4.42
C SER A 6 28.15 2.59 -3.63
N VAL A 7 28.90 2.28 -2.57
CA VAL A 7 28.66 1.11 -1.71
C VAL A 7 28.20 1.58 -0.33
N ILE A 8 26.98 1.26 0.03
CA ILE A 8 26.38 1.59 1.33
C ILE A 8 26.80 0.53 2.34
N ALA A 9 27.26 0.99 3.51
CA ALA A 9 27.75 0.15 4.62
C ALA A 9 28.78 -0.91 4.21
N GLY A 10 29.57 -0.66 3.15
CA GLY A 10 30.56 -1.61 2.65
C GLY A 10 29.99 -2.89 2.03
N LYS A 11 28.68 -2.92 1.76
CA LYS A 11 27.98 -4.15 1.38
C LYS A 11 27.04 -4.00 0.19
N TYR A 12 26.27 -2.91 0.11
CA TYR A 12 25.24 -2.73 -0.90
C TYR A 12 25.67 -1.75 -1.97
N GLU A 13 26.05 -2.24 -3.14
CA GLU A 13 26.42 -1.42 -4.30
C GLU A 13 25.16 -0.92 -5.01
N ILE A 14 25.03 0.39 -5.17
CA ILE A 14 23.89 1.03 -5.84
C ILE A 14 24.03 0.85 -7.35
N LEU A 15 23.08 0.13 -7.97
CA LEU A 15 23.11 -0.15 -9.41
C LEU A 15 22.35 0.89 -10.22
N THR A 16 21.12 1.23 -9.79
CA THR A 16 20.24 2.17 -10.48
C THR A 16 19.13 2.65 -9.57
N GLU A 17 18.54 3.81 -9.88
CA GLU A 17 17.30 4.28 -9.28
C GLU A 17 16.12 3.53 -9.91
N ILE A 18 15.18 3.03 -9.07
CA ILE A 18 13.99 2.30 -9.50
C ILE A 18 12.70 3.00 -9.10
N GLY A 19 12.77 4.04 -8.28
CA GLY A 19 11.62 4.84 -7.89
C GLY A 19 12.00 6.02 -7.03
N HIS A 20 11.19 7.08 -7.08
CA HIS A 20 11.35 8.22 -6.18
C HIS A 20 9.98 8.72 -5.71
N GLY A 21 9.97 9.21 -4.48
CA GLY A 21 8.84 9.92 -3.86
C GLY A 21 9.30 11.28 -3.35
N GLY A 22 8.40 12.05 -2.77
CA GLY A 22 8.70 13.41 -2.33
C GLY A 22 9.84 13.55 -1.29
N MET A 23 10.20 12.49 -0.58
CA MET A 23 11.24 12.50 0.46
C MET A 23 12.11 11.25 0.47
N SER A 24 11.89 10.31 -0.42
CA SER A 24 12.63 9.06 -0.49
C SER A 24 12.95 8.70 -1.93
N VAL A 25 14.08 8.05 -2.11
CA VAL A 25 14.50 7.46 -3.37
C VAL A 25 14.69 5.96 -3.14
N VAL A 26 14.27 5.15 -4.08
CA VAL A 26 14.45 3.69 -4.03
C VAL A 26 15.41 3.28 -5.12
N TYR A 27 16.43 2.53 -4.73
CA TYR A 27 17.46 2.02 -5.61
C TYR A 27 17.39 0.50 -5.71
N LEU A 28 17.75 -0.02 -6.85
CA LEU A 28 18.22 -1.40 -6.98
C LEU A 28 19.68 -1.45 -6.53
N ALA A 29 20.00 -2.34 -5.62
CA ALA A 29 21.36 -2.53 -5.13
C ALA A 29 21.76 -4.01 -5.19
N MET A 30 23.07 -4.26 -5.33
CA MET A 30 23.67 -5.58 -5.25
C MET A 30 24.35 -5.76 -3.90
N ASP A 31 23.99 -6.81 -3.17
CA ASP A 31 24.77 -7.27 -2.03
C ASP A 31 26.04 -7.93 -2.55
N THR A 32 27.18 -7.30 -2.33
CA THR A 32 28.48 -7.76 -2.85
C THR A 32 28.97 -9.05 -2.18
N HIS A 33 28.43 -9.42 -1.01
CA HIS A 33 28.78 -10.65 -0.30
C HIS A 33 27.89 -11.83 -0.71
N LEU A 34 26.58 -11.57 -0.90
CA LEU A 34 25.60 -12.59 -1.21
C LEU A 34 25.33 -12.74 -2.70
N ASN A 35 25.84 -11.82 -3.52
CA ASN A 35 25.52 -11.69 -4.95
C ASN A 35 24.01 -11.71 -5.21
N LYS A 36 23.27 -10.94 -4.40
CA LYS A 36 21.80 -10.85 -4.43
C LYS A 36 21.34 -9.42 -4.56
N GLN A 37 20.29 -9.22 -5.37
CA GLN A 37 19.65 -7.92 -5.54
C GLN A 37 18.68 -7.61 -4.41
N TRP A 38 18.68 -6.33 -3.97
CA TRP A 38 17.80 -5.76 -2.98
C TRP A 38 17.25 -4.42 -3.44
N ALA A 39 16.10 -4.03 -2.92
CA ALA A 39 15.63 -2.65 -2.99
C ALA A 39 16.16 -1.90 -1.77
N VAL A 40 16.74 -0.71 -1.98
CA VAL A 40 17.26 0.16 -0.93
C VAL A 40 16.51 1.47 -0.97
N LYS A 41 15.70 1.75 0.06
CA LYS A 41 14.98 3.00 0.22
C LYS A 41 15.80 3.98 1.03
N GLU A 42 16.22 5.07 0.40
CA GLU A 42 16.92 6.19 1.02
C GLU A 42 15.90 7.17 1.59
N ILE A 43 15.99 7.46 2.89
CA ILE A 43 15.15 8.44 3.59
C ILE A 43 16.09 9.48 4.21
N ARG A 44 16.01 10.75 3.77
CA ARG A 44 16.83 11.83 4.30
C ARG A 44 16.24 12.37 5.58
N LYS A 45 17.09 12.53 6.58
CA LYS A 45 16.75 13.24 7.80
C LYS A 45 16.71 14.74 7.49
N LYS A 46 15.66 15.44 7.92
CA LYS A 46 15.55 16.89 7.79
C LYS A 46 15.96 17.54 9.10
N GLY A 47 16.93 18.46 9.03
CA GLY A 47 17.25 19.41 10.10
C GLY A 47 18.11 18.89 11.25
N ASN A 48 18.46 19.82 12.16
CA ASN A 48 19.28 19.60 13.36
C ASN A 48 18.51 19.96 14.65
N GLY A 49 17.18 19.81 14.68
CA GLY A 49 16.34 20.18 15.82
C GLY A 49 16.12 19.01 16.80
N ARG A 50 15.84 19.35 18.10
CA ARG A 50 15.48 18.33 19.11
C ARG A 50 14.26 17.47 18.70
N ASN A 51 13.34 18.03 17.92
CA ASN A 51 12.20 17.27 17.40
C ASN A 51 12.60 16.22 16.36
N ASP A 52 13.69 16.44 15.62
CA ASP A 52 14.14 15.51 14.57
C ASP A 52 14.66 14.19 15.15
N GLU A 53 15.29 14.21 16.35
CA GLU A 53 15.72 12.96 17.02
C GLU A 53 14.53 12.08 17.43
N VAL A 54 13.46 12.69 17.94
CA VAL A 54 12.25 11.95 18.35
C VAL A 54 11.61 11.29 17.11
N ILE A 55 11.52 12.03 16.02
CA ILE A 55 10.94 11.57 14.77
C ILE A 55 11.79 10.46 14.13
N VAL A 56 13.10 10.62 14.12
CA VAL A 56 14.05 9.60 13.63
C VAL A 56 13.96 8.33 14.46
N ASN A 57 13.88 8.44 15.79
CA ASN A 57 13.72 7.28 16.66
C ASN A 57 12.38 6.55 16.44
N SER A 58 11.30 7.30 16.21
CA SER A 58 10.00 6.73 15.83
C SER A 58 10.08 5.96 14.52
N LEU A 59 10.71 6.54 13.51
CA LEU A 59 10.90 5.94 12.20
C LEU A 59 11.75 4.67 12.26
N LEU A 60 12.82 4.68 13.06
CA LEU A 60 13.64 3.49 13.29
C LEU A 60 12.89 2.40 14.07
N ALA A 61 12.07 2.79 15.05
CA ALA A 61 11.23 1.85 15.79
C ALA A 61 10.21 1.18 14.88
N GLU A 62 9.55 1.96 14.01
CA GLU A 62 8.61 1.45 13.01
C GLU A 62 9.31 0.50 12.02
N ALA A 63 10.44 0.91 11.44
CA ALA A 63 11.21 0.07 10.54
C ALA A 63 11.65 -1.25 11.21
N ASN A 64 12.06 -1.20 12.49
CA ASN A 64 12.40 -2.39 13.26
C ASN A 64 11.19 -3.29 13.57
N MET A 65 10.00 -2.71 13.76
CA MET A 65 8.75 -3.47 13.87
C MET A 65 8.44 -4.18 12.56
N MET A 66 8.54 -3.48 11.44
CA MET A 66 8.29 -4.03 10.10
C MET A 66 9.31 -5.12 9.72
N LYS A 67 10.54 -5.08 10.25
CA LYS A 67 11.55 -6.14 10.06
C LYS A 67 11.09 -7.52 10.60
N ARG A 68 10.11 -7.55 11.50
CA ARG A 68 9.56 -8.80 12.07
C ARG A 68 8.40 -9.37 11.26
N LEU A 69 7.90 -8.62 10.26
CA LEU A 69 6.80 -9.08 9.44
C LEU A 69 7.27 -10.16 8.48
N ASP A 70 6.51 -11.23 8.40
CA ASP A 70 6.70 -12.33 7.46
C ASP A 70 5.37 -12.74 6.86
N HIS A 71 5.14 -12.33 5.60
CA HIS A 71 3.92 -12.61 4.86
C HIS A 71 4.21 -12.67 3.36
N PRO A 72 3.60 -13.62 2.58
CA PRO A 72 3.88 -13.79 1.16
C PRO A 72 3.71 -12.54 0.32
N SER A 73 2.72 -11.71 0.64
CA SER A 73 2.39 -10.48 -0.11
C SER A 73 3.09 -9.23 0.42
N LEU A 74 4.03 -9.35 1.37
CA LEU A 74 4.82 -8.25 1.91
C LEU A 74 6.31 -8.43 1.58
N PRO A 75 7.07 -7.34 1.30
CA PRO A 75 8.52 -7.41 1.21
C PRO A 75 9.12 -7.58 2.61
N ARG A 76 10.16 -8.40 2.73
CA ARG A 76 10.93 -8.50 3.97
C ARG A 76 11.93 -7.36 4.06
N ILE A 77 12.00 -6.70 5.21
CA ILE A 77 13.08 -5.78 5.53
C ILE A 77 14.24 -6.59 6.10
N VAL A 78 15.40 -6.52 5.46
CA VAL A 78 16.58 -7.32 5.83
C VAL A 78 17.61 -6.51 6.58
N ASP A 79 17.68 -5.19 6.34
CA ASP A 79 18.63 -4.31 7.01
C ASP A 79 18.11 -2.87 7.15
N ILE A 80 18.59 -2.16 8.16
CA ILE A 80 18.31 -0.75 8.40
C ILE A 80 19.63 -0.10 8.78
N ILE A 81 20.08 0.85 7.96
CA ILE A 81 21.37 1.51 8.09
C ILE A 81 21.13 2.99 8.36
N ASP A 82 21.58 3.47 9.51
CA ASP A 82 21.57 4.88 9.87
C ASP A 82 23.00 5.42 9.82
N ASN A 83 23.29 6.35 8.93
CA ASN A 83 24.59 7.00 8.82
C ASN A 83 24.62 8.41 9.46
N GLY A 84 23.63 8.75 10.27
CA GLY A 84 23.51 10.07 10.93
C GLY A 84 22.75 11.11 10.10
N VAL A 85 22.86 11.10 8.79
CA VAL A 85 22.21 12.05 7.85
C VAL A 85 21.04 11.41 7.10
N THR A 86 21.16 10.13 6.81
CA THR A 86 20.24 9.35 5.97
C THR A 86 19.99 8.00 6.62
N ILE A 87 18.75 7.52 6.51
CA ILE A 87 18.36 6.15 6.84
C ILE A 87 18.18 5.40 5.54
N PHE A 88 18.81 4.23 5.42
CA PHE A 88 18.60 3.29 4.33
C PHE A 88 17.86 2.08 4.87
N VAL A 89 16.73 1.76 4.23
CA VAL A 89 15.97 0.55 4.50
C VAL A 89 16.18 -0.43 3.36
N VAL A 90 16.80 -1.56 3.66
CA VAL A 90 17.10 -2.62 2.68
C VAL A 90 16.02 -3.68 2.76
N MET A 91 15.40 -3.99 1.63
CA MET A 91 14.26 -4.90 1.55
C MET A 91 14.31 -5.78 0.31
N ASP A 92 13.44 -6.78 0.24
CA ASP A 92 13.31 -7.60 -0.96
C ASP A 92 13.11 -6.73 -2.20
N TYR A 93 13.92 -6.96 -3.24
CA TYR A 93 13.62 -6.46 -4.57
C TYR A 93 12.51 -7.32 -5.19
N ILE A 94 11.45 -6.67 -5.65
CA ILE A 94 10.30 -7.35 -6.25
C ILE A 94 10.40 -7.19 -7.76
N GLU A 95 10.68 -8.29 -8.43
CA GLU A 95 10.60 -8.35 -9.88
C GLU A 95 9.14 -8.41 -10.32
N GLY A 96 8.76 -7.55 -11.26
CA GLY A 96 7.39 -7.43 -11.75
C GLY A 96 7.04 -6.00 -12.14
N GLU A 97 5.76 -5.75 -12.34
CA GLU A 97 5.22 -4.44 -12.68
C GLU A 97 4.15 -4.00 -11.69
N SER A 98 4.10 -2.70 -11.42
CA SER A 98 3.04 -2.15 -10.57
C SER A 98 1.69 -2.14 -11.30
N LEU A 99 0.60 -2.31 -10.54
CA LEU A 99 -0.74 -2.37 -11.13
C LEU A 99 -1.16 -1.06 -11.83
N ASP A 100 -0.58 0.08 -11.46
CA ASP A 100 -0.81 1.34 -12.19
C ASP A 100 -0.15 1.36 -13.58
N LYS A 101 1.02 0.73 -13.74
CA LYS A 101 1.64 0.54 -15.06
C LYS A 101 0.82 -0.40 -15.92
N ILE A 102 0.34 -1.51 -15.33
CA ILE A 102 -0.54 -2.46 -16.01
C ILE A 102 -1.84 -1.76 -16.46
N LEU A 103 -2.44 -0.93 -15.60
CA LEU A 103 -3.59 -0.12 -15.98
C LEU A 103 -3.28 0.85 -17.13
N ALA A 104 -2.12 1.52 -17.08
CA ALA A 104 -1.73 2.47 -18.13
C ALA A 104 -1.50 1.79 -19.48
N GLU A 105 -1.00 0.56 -19.48
CA GLU A 105 -0.68 -0.20 -20.70
C GLU A 105 -1.89 -0.96 -21.26
N TYR A 106 -2.67 -1.60 -20.40
CA TYR A 106 -3.74 -2.53 -20.80
C TYR A 106 -5.15 -2.03 -20.48
N GLY A 107 -5.30 -0.91 -19.77
CA GLY A 107 -6.61 -0.37 -19.36
C GLY A 107 -7.26 -1.17 -18.23
N ALA A 108 -8.59 -1.13 -18.17
CA ALA A 108 -9.39 -1.85 -17.18
C ALA A 108 -9.10 -3.35 -17.21
N GLN A 109 -8.99 -3.95 -16.00
CA GLN A 109 -8.60 -5.34 -15.84
C GLN A 109 -9.82 -6.26 -15.67
N PRO A 110 -9.73 -7.53 -16.11
CA PRO A 110 -10.78 -8.51 -15.92
C PRO A 110 -11.14 -8.73 -14.44
N GLU A 111 -12.43 -8.92 -14.15
CA GLU A 111 -12.93 -9.13 -12.79
C GLU A 111 -12.22 -10.26 -12.06
N GLU A 112 -12.01 -11.40 -12.72
CA GLU A 112 -11.36 -12.56 -12.12
C GLU A 112 -9.95 -12.23 -11.58
N LEU A 113 -9.17 -11.44 -12.34
CA LEU A 113 -7.85 -11.01 -11.93
C LEU A 113 -7.92 -10.05 -10.74
N VAL A 114 -8.79 -9.04 -10.82
CA VAL A 114 -8.93 -8.03 -9.76
C VAL A 114 -9.40 -8.66 -8.46
N VAL A 115 -10.37 -9.56 -8.51
CA VAL A 115 -10.83 -10.30 -7.34
C VAL A 115 -9.72 -11.21 -6.79
N GLY A 116 -8.96 -11.87 -7.66
CA GLY A 116 -7.81 -12.68 -7.25
C GLY A 116 -6.72 -11.88 -6.54
N TRP A 117 -6.43 -10.67 -7.02
CA TRP A 117 -5.49 -9.75 -6.36
C TRP A 117 -6.06 -9.20 -5.06
N ALA A 118 -7.34 -8.82 -5.04
CA ALA A 118 -8.01 -8.30 -3.84
C ALA A 118 -8.01 -9.32 -2.69
N LYS A 119 -8.20 -10.61 -2.98
CA LYS A 119 -8.08 -11.68 -1.96
C LYS A 119 -6.70 -11.71 -1.33
N GLN A 120 -5.63 -11.64 -2.11
CA GLN A 120 -4.26 -11.61 -1.60
C GLN A 120 -3.98 -10.33 -0.80
N LEU A 121 -4.54 -9.18 -1.21
CA LEU A 121 -4.45 -7.92 -0.48
C LEU A 121 -5.21 -7.96 0.84
N CYS A 122 -6.41 -8.56 0.88
CA CYS A 122 -7.16 -8.78 2.11
C CYS A 122 -6.39 -9.64 3.12
N ASP A 123 -5.74 -10.70 2.65
CA ASP A 123 -4.91 -11.56 3.50
C ASP A 123 -3.74 -10.79 4.11
N ALA A 124 -3.02 -10.01 3.29
CA ALA A 124 -1.93 -9.16 3.75
C ALA A 124 -2.39 -8.09 4.74
N LEU A 125 -3.50 -7.39 4.45
CA LEU A 125 -4.06 -6.39 5.35
C LEU A 125 -4.55 -7.01 6.67
N SER A 126 -5.20 -8.15 6.60
CA SER A 126 -5.62 -8.92 7.79
C SER A 126 -4.42 -9.26 8.69
N TYR A 127 -3.32 -9.70 8.08
CA TYR A 127 -2.07 -9.96 8.79
C TYR A 127 -1.51 -8.69 9.46
N LEU A 128 -1.48 -7.56 8.75
CA LEU A 128 -1.02 -6.28 9.31
C LEU A 128 -1.92 -5.81 10.48
N HIS A 129 -3.24 -5.89 10.30
CA HIS A 129 -4.20 -5.49 11.33
C HIS A 129 -4.16 -6.39 12.57
N SER A 130 -3.72 -7.64 12.45
CA SER A 130 -3.57 -8.58 13.58
C SER A 130 -2.32 -8.33 14.43
N GLN A 131 -1.40 -7.48 13.99
CA GLN A 131 -0.18 -7.16 14.75
C GLN A 131 -0.52 -6.42 16.06
N LYS A 132 0.43 -6.38 16.98
CA LYS A 132 0.28 -5.71 18.29
C LYS A 132 1.42 -4.72 18.50
N PRO A 133 1.18 -3.41 18.35
CA PRO A 133 -0.09 -2.77 17.95
C PRO A 133 -0.49 -3.07 16.48
N PRO A 134 -1.78 -2.90 16.11
CA PRO A 134 -2.21 -3.06 14.72
C PRO A 134 -1.48 -2.09 13.78
N ILE A 135 -1.09 -2.60 12.60
CA ILE A 135 -0.45 -1.79 11.56
C ILE A 135 -1.50 -1.45 10.52
N ILE A 136 -1.79 -0.16 10.35
CA ILE A 136 -2.68 0.35 9.32
C ILE A 136 -1.82 0.79 8.13
N TYR A 137 -2.13 0.29 6.94
CA TYR A 137 -1.30 0.51 5.76
C TYR A 137 -1.43 1.93 5.18
N ARG A 138 -2.66 2.50 5.13
CA ARG A 138 -3.01 3.90 4.80
C ARG A 138 -2.77 4.35 3.37
N ASP A 139 -2.18 3.56 2.47
CA ASP A 139 -1.89 3.97 1.08
C ASP A 139 -2.10 2.84 0.07
N MET A 140 -3.17 2.12 0.21
CA MET A 140 -3.57 1.13 -0.76
C MET A 140 -3.97 1.83 -2.07
N LYS A 141 -3.25 1.52 -3.15
CA LYS A 141 -3.50 2.01 -4.51
C LYS A 141 -2.72 1.16 -5.52
N PRO A 142 -3.09 1.18 -6.81
CA PRO A 142 -2.41 0.36 -7.84
C PRO A 142 -0.89 0.57 -7.90
N ALA A 143 -0.40 1.81 -7.72
CA ALA A 143 1.03 2.13 -7.76
C ALA A 143 1.86 1.46 -6.64
N ASN A 144 1.21 1.04 -5.56
CA ASN A 144 1.86 0.41 -4.40
C ASN A 144 1.70 -1.11 -4.38
N VAL A 145 1.18 -1.70 -5.45
CA VAL A 145 1.02 -3.15 -5.60
C VAL A 145 1.77 -3.63 -6.83
N MET A 146 2.73 -4.51 -6.65
CA MET A 146 3.50 -5.16 -7.72
C MET A 146 2.87 -6.51 -8.07
N LEU A 147 2.64 -6.73 -9.36
CA LEU A 147 2.30 -8.05 -9.91
C LEU A 147 3.58 -8.74 -10.36
N LYS A 148 3.85 -9.90 -9.77
CA LYS A 148 4.97 -10.75 -10.13
C LYS A 148 4.64 -11.60 -11.37
N PRO A 149 5.67 -12.06 -12.12
CA PRO A 149 5.46 -12.90 -13.31
C PRO A 149 4.62 -14.17 -13.03
N GLU A 150 4.67 -14.69 -11.79
CA GLU A 150 3.90 -15.87 -11.39
C GLU A 150 2.42 -15.59 -11.07
N GLY A 151 1.97 -14.33 -11.18
CA GLY A 151 0.59 -13.91 -10.90
C GLY A 151 0.31 -13.54 -9.44
N ASN A 152 1.29 -13.65 -8.54
CA ASN A 152 1.16 -13.22 -7.16
C ASN A 152 1.42 -11.71 -7.02
N ILE A 153 0.75 -11.08 -6.07
CA ILE A 153 0.99 -9.65 -5.79
C ILE A 153 1.87 -9.44 -4.56
N LYS A 154 2.54 -8.29 -4.53
CA LYS A 154 3.22 -7.78 -3.35
C LYS A 154 2.92 -6.30 -3.13
N ILE A 155 2.65 -5.93 -1.89
CA ILE A 155 2.56 -4.54 -1.45
C ILE A 155 3.98 -3.99 -1.32
N ILE A 156 4.30 -2.83 -1.90
CA ILE A 156 5.69 -2.35 -1.99
C ILE A 156 6.03 -1.11 -1.18
N ASP A 157 5.14 -0.31 -0.78
CA ASP A 157 5.46 0.93 -0.05
C ASP A 157 4.83 0.94 1.33
N PHE A 158 5.56 0.46 2.33
CA PHE A 158 5.22 0.70 3.72
C PHE A 158 5.52 2.16 4.06
N GLY A 159 4.56 2.81 4.69
CA GLY A 159 4.58 4.24 4.98
C GLY A 159 5.67 4.74 5.94
N ILE A 160 6.78 4.02 6.12
CA ILE A 160 7.90 4.38 7.04
C ILE A 160 8.31 5.86 6.89
N ALA A 161 8.30 6.38 5.66
CA ALA A 161 8.63 7.78 5.41
C ALA A 161 7.43 8.74 5.60
N ARG A 162 6.22 8.25 5.82
CA ARG A 162 5.02 9.08 5.96
C ARG A 162 4.85 9.64 7.36
N GLU A 163 5.02 8.84 8.40
CA GLU A 163 4.99 9.34 9.78
C GLU A 163 6.04 10.41 10.00
N TYR A 164 7.22 10.27 9.36
CA TYR A 164 8.24 11.31 9.35
C TYR A 164 7.73 12.61 8.71
N LYS A 165 6.95 12.54 7.64
CA LYS A 165 6.36 13.71 6.97
C LYS A 165 5.26 14.34 7.80
N GLU A 166 4.41 13.53 8.42
CA GLU A 166 3.26 13.97 9.22
C GLU A 166 3.69 14.73 10.49
N GLN A 167 4.71 14.25 11.19
CA GLN A 167 5.24 14.90 12.41
C GLN A 167 6.03 16.19 12.13
N ASN A 168 6.55 16.37 10.91
CA ASN A 168 7.33 17.56 10.52
C ASN A 168 6.53 18.68 9.86
N LEU A 169 5.29 18.44 9.49
CA LEU A 169 4.43 19.44 8.86
C LEU A 169 3.30 19.82 9.82
N ALA A 170 3.55 20.88 10.61
CA ALA A 170 2.53 21.52 11.45
C ALA A 170 1.37 22.14 10.66
N ASP A 171 1.36 22.01 9.31
CA ASP A 171 0.34 22.56 8.42
C ASP A 171 -0.13 21.52 7.40
N THR A 172 -1.40 21.10 7.53
CA THR A 172 -2.31 20.66 6.45
C THR A 172 -1.80 19.63 5.42
N THR A 173 -0.96 18.68 5.78
CA THR A 173 -0.60 17.64 4.82
C THR A 173 -1.67 16.54 4.83
N VAL A 174 -2.44 16.50 3.74
CA VAL A 174 -3.44 15.47 3.47
C VAL A 174 -2.79 14.08 3.55
N LEU A 175 -3.18 13.33 4.56
CA LEU A 175 -2.79 11.95 4.81
C LEU A 175 -3.37 11.04 3.72
N GLY A 176 -2.50 10.34 2.97
CA GLY A 176 -2.91 9.41 1.94
C GLY A 176 -3.00 10.02 0.54
N THR A 177 -3.27 9.17 -0.44
CA THR A 177 -3.42 9.56 -1.84
C THR A 177 -4.86 10.00 -2.10
N LYS A 178 -5.04 11.25 -2.56
CA LYS A 178 -6.37 11.78 -2.92
C LYS A 178 -7.11 10.78 -3.81
N GLY A 179 -8.40 10.58 -3.52
CA GLY A 179 -9.27 9.67 -4.26
C GLY A 179 -9.28 8.23 -3.70
N TYR A 180 -8.20 7.76 -3.07
CA TYR A 180 -8.16 6.44 -2.41
C TYR A 180 -8.34 6.54 -0.90
N ALA A 181 -7.93 7.66 -0.30
CA ALA A 181 -8.03 7.85 1.14
C ALA A 181 -9.47 8.16 1.56
N PRO A 182 -10.00 7.50 2.61
CA PRO A 182 -11.33 7.74 3.13
C PRO A 182 -11.41 9.07 3.89
N PRO A 183 -12.64 9.59 4.12
CA PRO A 183 -12.85 10.88 4.81
C PRO A 183 -12.18 10.98 6.19
N GLU A 184 -12.24 9.93 7.00
CA GLU A 184 -11.66 9.91 8.34
C GLU A 184 -10.14 10.01 8.35
N GLN A 185 -9.47 9.62 7.25
CA GLN A 185 -8.02 9.72 7.14
C GLN A 185 -7.56 11.17 7.10
N TYR A 186 -8.37 12.08 6.56
CA TYR A 186 -8.09 13.53 6.56
C TYR A 186 -8.21 14.16 7.95
N SER A 187 -8.90 13.50 8.87
CA SER A 187 -9.01 13.92 10.28
C SER A 187 -8.06 13.18 11.23
N GLY A 188 -7.21 12.30 10.69
CA GLY A 188 -6.25 11.54 11.48
C GLY A 188 -6.85 10.38 12.28
N GLN A 189 -8.09 9.97 11.98
CA GLN A 189 -8.81 8.91 12.69
C GLN A 189 -8.82 7.59 11.93
N THR A 190 -7.65 7.14 11.49
CA THR A 190 -7.51 5.91 10.70
C THR A 190 -7.57 4.65 11.56
N ASP A 191 -8.27 3.63 11.06
CA ASP A 191 -8.25 2.27 11.56
C ASP A 191 -8.22 1.24 10.40
N ALA A 192 -8.38 -0.04 10.72
CA ALA A 192 -8.38 -1.12 9.73
C ALA A 192 -9.40 -0.92 8.59
N ARG A 193 -10.52 -0.25 8.87
CA ARG A 193 -11.59 0.03 7.89
C ARG A 193 -11.20 1.12 6.89
N SER A 194 -10.18 1.93 7.21
CA SER A 194 -9.60 2.88 6.26
C SER A 194 -8.86 2.17 5.13
N ASP A 195 -8.15 1.09 5.42
CA ASP A 195 -7.51 0.25 4.40
C ASP A 195 -8.53 -0.49 3.53
N ILE A 196 -9.67 -0.90 4.11
CA ILE A 196 -10.77 -1.53 3.38
C ILE A 196 -11.39 -0.56 2.36
N PHE A 197 -11.59 0.71 2.74
CA PHE A 197 -12.05 1.75 1.80
C PHE A 197 -11.06 1.91 0.65
N ALA A 198 -9.78 2.05 0.96
CA ALA A 198 -8.74 2.24 -0.05
C ALA A 198 -8.59 1.02 -0.98
N LEU A 199 -8.79 -0.20 -0.46
CA LEU A 199 -8.85 -1.41 -1.29
C LEU A 199 -10.07 -1.39 -2.22
N GLY A 200 -11.25 -1.00 -1.75
CA GLY A 200 -12.44 -0.84 -2.57
C GLY A 200 -12.24 0.16 -3.72
N MET A 201 -11.65 1.32 -3.44
CA MET A 201 -11.28 2.32 -4.46
C MET A 201 -10.22 1.79 -5.44
N THR A 202 -9.28 0.98 -4.97
CA THR A 202 -8.29 0.30 -5.80
C THR A 202 -8.95 -0.69 -6.76
N MET A 203 -9.85 -1.53 -6.27
CA MET A 203 -10.63 -2.46 -7.09
C MET A 203 -11.47 -1.72 -8.14
N HIS A 204 -12.17 -0.65 -7.73
CA HIS A 204 -12.95 0.18 -8.64
C HIS A 204 -12.09 0.72 -9.78
N HIS A 205 -10.92 1.31 -9.47
CA HIS A 205 -9.99 1.83 -10.47
C HIS A 205 -9.49 0.72 -11.40
N LEU A 206 -9.11 -0.44 -10.87
CA LEU A 206 -8.63 -1.57 -11.68
C LEU A 206 -9.70 -2.11 -12.64
N LEU A 207 -10.97 -2.15 -12.22
CA LEU A 207 -12.09 -2.66 -13.02
C LEU A 207 -12.63 -1.68 -14.05
N THR A 208 -12.49 -0.38 -13.81
CA THR A 208 -13.08 0.67 -14.66
C THR A 208 -12.05 1.42 -15.50
N GLY A 209 -10.78 1.47 -15.07
CA GLY A 209 -9.77 2.36 -15.60
C GLY A 209 -9.96 3.83 -15.19
N ILE A 210 -10.99 4.16 -14.40
CA ILE A 210 -11.27 5.53 -13.94
C ILE A 210 -10.40 5.87 -12.74
N ASP A 211 -9.49 6.82 -12.92
CA ASP A 211 -8.60 7.26 -11.86
C ASP A 211 -9.34 8.13 -10.83
N PRO A 212 -9.46 7.69 -9.57
CA PRO A 212 -10.21 8.43 -8.55
C PRO A 212 -9.57 9.78 -8.17
N ARG A 213 -8.34 10.05 -8.62
CA ARG A 213 -7.65 11.33 -8.41
C ARG A 213 -8.17 12.46 -9.30
N THR A 214 -8.86 12.13 -10.39
CA THR A 214 -9.42 13.12 -11.33
C THR A 214 -10.49 14.00 -10.70
N GLY A 215 -11.06 13.56 -9.56
CA GLY A 215 -12.07 14.31 -8.81
C GLY A 215 -13.50 14.08 -9.29
N GLU A 216 -13.69 13.09 -10.17
CA GLU A 216 -15.03 12.59 -10.48
C GLU A 216 -15.67 12.00 -9.23
N ALA A 217 -16.97 12.23 -9.05
CA ALA A 217 -17.71 11.61 -7.96
C ALA A 217 -17.73 10.09 -8.13
N TYR A 218 -17.64 9.37 -7.01
CA TYR A 218 -17.81 7.92 -7.04
C TYR A 218 -19.15 7.54 -7.68
N ALA A 219 -19.10 6.59 -8.58
CA ALA A 219 -20.27 5.94 -9.17
C ALA A 219 -20.07 4.42 -9.13
N PRO A 220 -21.15 3.62 -9.02
CA PRO A 220 -21.06 2.16 -9.02
C PRO A 220 -20.27 1.63 -10.21
N VAL A 221 -19.48 0.58 -10.00
CA VAL A 221 -18.52 0.08 -11.00
C VAL A 221 -19.20 -0.30 -12.33
N ARG A 222 -20.41 -0.85 -12.29
CA ARG A 222 -21.15 -1.28 -13.48
C ARG A 222 -21.69 -0.12 -14.34
N MET A 223 -21.68 1.11 -13.81
CA MET A 223 -21.95 2.29 -14.66
C MET A 223 -20.83 2.52 -15.68
N TRP A 224 -19.60 2.13 -15.36
CA TRP A 224 -18.43 2.27 -16.21
C TRP A 224 -18.06 0.96 -16.92
N ASN A 225 -18.24 -0.17 -16.25
CA ASN A 225 -17.96 -1.52 -16.76
C ASN A 225 -19.13 -2.45 -16.47
N PRO A 226 -20.13 -2.54 -17.38
CA PRO A 226 -21.31 -3.39 -17.20
C PRO A 226 -21.03 -4.90 -17.12
N GLU A 227 -19.83 -5.34 -17.53
CA GLU A 227 -19.43 -6.75 -17.48
C GLU A 227 -19.07 -7.22 -16.07
N VAL A 228 -18.83 -6.28 -15.14
CA VAL A 228 -18.61 -6.64 -13.73
C VAL A 228 -19.89 -7.21 -13.13
N SER A 229 -19.73 -8.29 -12.35
CA SER A 229 -20.85 -8.95 -11.70
C SER A 229 -21.49 -8.05 -10.63
N GLU A 230 -22.79 -8.26 -10.40
CA GLU A 230 -23.54 -7.53 -9.38
C GLU A 230 -22.96 -7.78 -7.98
N GLY A 231 -22.51 -9.00 -7.70
CA GLY A 231 -21.88 -9.34 -6.42
C GLY A 231 -20.62 -8.55 -6.14
N VAL A 232 -19.72 -8.41 -7.13
CA VAL A 232 -18.49 -7.61 -6.98
C VAL A 232 -18.80 -6.12 -6.85
N GLU A 233 -19.79 -5.58 -7.60
CA GLU A 233 -20.24 -4.20 -7.39
C GLU A 233 -20.72 -3.97 -5.96
N MET A 234 -21.57 -4.86 -5.41
CA MET A 234 -22.05 -4.74 -4.02
C MET A 234 -20.91 -4.77 -2.99
N ILE A 235 -19.90 -5.60 -3.21
CA ILE A 235 -18.72 -5.68 -2.36
C ILE A 235 -17.97 -4.35 -2.37
N ILE A 236 -17.70 -3.79 -3.56
CA ILE A 236 -17.01 -2.51 -3.71
C ILE A 236 -17.82 -1.39 -3.07
N ASP A 237 -19.12 -1.29 -3.36
CA ASP A 237 -20.00 -0.27 -2.78
C ASP A 237 -20.01 -0.30 -1.25
N LYS A 238 -19.95 -1.49 -0.65
CA LYS A 238 -19.85 -1.64 0.80
C LYS A 238 -18.47 -1.21 1.33
N CYS A 239 -17.37 -1.52 0.61
CA CYS A 239 -16.04 -1.07 1.01
C CYS A 239 -15.92 0.46 1.06
N VAL A 240 -16.51 1.17 0.09
CA VAL A 240 -16.33 2.62 -0.11
C VAL A 240 -17.40 3.48 0.57
N GLN A 241 -18.17 2.90 1.50
CA GLN A 241 -19.13 3.69 2.28
C GLN A 241 -18.41 4.83 3.03
N PRO A 242 -18.95 6.07 3.02
CA PRO A 242 -18.33 7.21 3.69
C PRO A 242 -18.11 6.97 5.18
N ALA A 243 -19.11 6.40 5.88
CA ALA A 243 -19.05 6.11 7.30
C ALA A 243 -18.41 4.73 7.55
N PRO A 244 -17.32 4.63 8.35
CA PRO A 244 -16.62 3.37 8.61
C PRO A 244 -17.48 2.24 9.15
N GLU A 245 -18.51 2.56 9.94
CA GLU A 245 -19.46 1.60 10.51
C GLU A 245 -20.33 0.89 9.45
N ASN A 246 -20.46 1.47 8.25
CA ASN A 246 -21.23 0.90 7.15
C ASN A 246 -20.36 0.04 6.20
N ARG A 247 -19.04 -0.04 6.46
CA ARG A 247 -18.11 -0.88 5.70
C ARG A 247 -18.02 -2.28 6.28
N TYR A 248 -17.20 -3.13 5.64
CA TYR A 248 -16.69 -4.33 6.33
C TYR A 248 -15.92 -3.91 7.58
N GLN A 249 -16.12 -4.62 8.70
CA GLN A 249 -15.48 -4.26 9.96
C GLN A 249 -14.08 -4.88 10.11
N ASN A 250 -13.75 -5.85 9.27
CA ASN A 250 -12.43 -6.49 9.18
C ASN A 250 -12.21 -7.07 7.77
N CYS A 251 -10.95 -7.39 7.45
CA CYS A 251 -10.60 -7.95 6.15
C CYS A 251 -11.04 -9.41 5.96
N GLN A 252 -11.30 -10.15 7.03
CA GLN A 252 -11.78 -11.54 6.94
C GLN A 252 -13.20 -11.59 6.37
N ASP A 253 -14.09 -10.70 6.83
CA ASP A 253 -15.46 -10.61 6.30
C ASP A 253 -15.47 -10.19 4.82
N LEU A 254 -14.58 -9.25 4.45
CA LEU A 254 -14.41 -8.86 3.05
C LEU A 254 -13.87 -10.01 2.21
N LEU A 255 -12.86 -10.74 2.71
CA LEU A 255 -12.29 -11.91 2.03
C LEU A 255 -13.35 -12.99 1.80
N TYR A 256 -14.17 -13.26 2.80
CA TYR A 256 -15.28 -14.22 2.68
C TYR A 256 -16.24 -13.84 1.54
N ASP A 257 -16.67 -12.58 1.46
CA ASP A 257 -17.56 -12.12 0.39
C ASP A 257 -16.86 -12.13 -0.99
N LEU A 258 -15.56 -11.84 -1.07
CA LEU A 258 -14.77 -11.96 -2.30
C LEU A 258 -14.63 -13.43 -2.77
N GLU A 259 -14.65 -14.39 -1.86
CA GLU A 259 -14.64 -15.81 -2.18
C GLU A 259 -16.01 -16.30 -2.65
N HIS A 260 -17.09 -15.59 -2.29
CA HIS A 260 -18.47 -15.93 -2.57
C HIS A 260 -19.23 -14.71 -3.15
N PRO A 261 -18.83 -14.19 -4.32
CA PRO A 261 -19.34 -12.93 -4.85
C PRO A 261 -20.76 -13.03 -5.41
N GLU A 262 -21.57 -13.98 -4.94
CA GLU A 262 -22.95 -14.09 -5.34
C GLU A 262 -23.81 -13.02 -4.65
N PRO A 263 -24.76 -12.39 -5.37
CA PRO A 263 -25.67 -11.46 -4.73
C PRO A 263 -26.44 -12.19 -3.63
N VAL A 264 -26.28 -11.72 -2.38
CA VAL A 264 -27.07 -12.25 -1.27
C VAL A 264 -28.53 -11.92 -1.58
N SER A 265 -29.28 -12.92 -2.01
CA SER A 265 -30.73 -12.78 -2.20
C SER A 265 -31.34 -12.52 -0.82
N TYR A 266 -31.64 -11.26 -0.54
CA TYR A 266 -32.43 -10.84 0.65
C TYR A 266 -33.88 -11.32 0.53
N THR A 267 -34.07 -12.64 0.44
CA THR A 267 -35.42 -13.25 0.39
C THR A 267 -35.86 -13.85 1.71
N HIS A 268 -35.21 -13.53 2.84
CA HIS A 268 -35.71 -13.96 4.14
C HIS A 268 -35.45 -12.92 5.24
N LEU A 269 -36.23 -11.84 5.26
CA LEU A 269 -36.57 -11.13 6.50
C LEU A 269 -37.87 -10.35 6.28
N THR A 270 -38.97 -11.12 6.09
CA THR A 270 -40.32 -10.66 6.42
C THR A 270 -40.95 -11.78 7.23
N LEU A 271 -40.86 -11.67 8.54
CA LEU A 271 -41.85 -12.11 9.51
C LEU A 271 -41.74 -11.22 10.74
#